data_2fc73a63d2be7f1cc110b7aa8fc78a4a
#
_entry.id   2fc73a63d2be7f1cc110b7aa8fc78a4a
#
_cell.length_a   1.000
_cell.length_b   1.000
_cell.length_c   1.000
_cell.angle_alpha   90.00
_cell.angle_beta   90.00
_cell.angle_gamma   90.00
#
_symmetry.space_group_name_H-M   'P 1'
#
loop_
_entity.id
_entity.type
_entity.pdbx_description
1 polymer ?
#
loop_
_entity_poly.entity_id
_entity_poly.type
_entity_poly.pdbx_seq_one_letter_code
_entity_poly.pdbx_strand_id
1 'polypeptide(L)'
;MSLTFERMSVGQSSAHFAAIDLGSNSCRLLVMQETPEGLRVVDAFSRVVRLSEGLTHTGELCDKACLRALEVLEDCARKLSIYTNVTLRCVATEACRKASNAKEFLEKVKTRVGFDFVVISQEEEATLAVKGIAGLLDPTFPYALVFDVGGASTEVVLVKQNIQPSQARILDWISLPLGVVSIAEAASPENATSYLRITQQIKRVLQTFGEPHNLDLLIQKGLVQLVGSSGTATTAAALHLGLRYYARHRVDGVVLSFTEVENVIKSLQMMSIDERNRHPCIGPERSDLVLAGMAVFEGLASAWPVGQVTVADRGVRDGIVHQLYETKYAKVRPSIYSVA
;
A
#
# COMPACT_ATOMS: atom_id res chain seq x y z
N MET A 1 -1.71 31.28 53.31
CA MET A 1 -2.26 30.45 52.20
C MET A 1 -1.31 30.66 51.01
N SER A 2 -0.36 29.76 50.86
CA SER A 2 0.63 29.80 49.77
C SER A 2 0.13 28.96 48.62
N LEU A 3 -0.17 29.58 47.49
CA LEU A 3 -0.49 28.90 46.25
C LEU A 3 0.81 28.52 45.56
N THR A 4 1.17 27.27 45.68
CA THR A 4 2.24 26.62 44.92
C THR A 4 1.71 26.37 43.48
N PHE A 5 2.13 27.22 42.54
CA PHE A 5 2.00 26.91 41.12
C PHE A 5 3.02 25.78 40.80
N GLU A 6 2.51 24.58 40.60
CA GLU A 6 3.29 23.53 39.95
C GLU A 6 3.65 23.99 38.55
N ARG A 7 4.93 24.15 38.29
CA ARG A 7 5.49 24.35 36.97
C ARG A 7 5.14 23.15 36.12
N MET A 8 4.22 23.36 35.15
CA MET A 8 4.04 22.43 34.05
C MET A 8 5.42 22.20 33.42
N SER A 9 5.87 20.97 33.40
CA SER A 9 7.15 20.54 32.86
C SER A 9 7.26 20.96 31.39
N VAL A 10 8.37 21.61 31.09
CA VAL A 10 8.83 21.97 29.74
C VAL A 10 8.72 20.76 28.82
N GLY A 11 8.02 20.95 27.71
CA GLY A 11 7.58 19.92 26.77
C GLY A 11 8.62 18.88 26.41
N GLN A 12 8.33 17.64 26.71
CA GLN A 12 8.94 16.54 25.97
C GLN A 12 8.54 16.69 24.51
N SER A 13 9.53 16.93 23.63
CA SER A 13 9.33 16.94 22.18
C SER A 13 8.63 15.63 21.81
N SER A 14 7.41 15.75 21.24
CA SER A 14 6.63 14.58 20.84
C SER A 14 7.45 13.70 19.90
N ALA A 15 7.44 12.38 20.13
CA ALA A 15 8.16 11.46 19.27
C ALA A 15 7.44 11.35 17.91
N HIS A 16 8.24 11.28 16.85
CA HIS A 16 7.77 11.05 15.51
C HIS A 16 8.25 9.69 15.02
N PHE A 17 7.39 8.99 14.29
CA PHE A 17 7.71 7.72 13.64
C PHE A 17 7.50 7.92 12.15
N ALA A 18 8.49 7.56 11.36
CA ALA A 18 8.45 7.74 9.93
C ALA A 18 8.78 6.45 9.18
N ALA A 19 8.16 6.29 8.03
CA ALA A 19 8.42 5.20 7.11
C ALA A 19 8.61 5.74 5.69
N ILE A 20 9.65 5.25 5.00
CA ILE A 20 9.80 5.42 3.55
C ILE A 20 9.66 4.05 2.92
N ASP A 21 8.71 3.92 2.00
CA ASP A 21 8.45 2.74 1.18
C ASP A 21 8.82 3.06 -0.27
N LEU A 22 9.89 2.45 -0.76
CA LEU A 22 10.36 2.55 -2.14
C LEU A 22 9.85 1.34 -2.93
N GLY A 23 8.66 1.51 -3.49
CA GLY A 23 8.01 0.51 -4.32
C GLY A 23 8.44 0.56 -5.79
N SER A 24 7.95 -0.39 -6.57
CA SER A 24 8.22 -0.50 -8.01
C SER A 24 7.67 0.66 -8.84
N ASN A 25 6.54 1.24 -8.43
CA ASN A 25 5.93 2.38 -9.12
C ASN A 25 6.07 3.70 -8.37
N SER A 26 6.00 3.68 -7.06
CA SER A 26 5.89 4.89 -6.23
C SER A 26 6.85 4.85 -5.05
N CYS A 27 7.40 6.01 -4.70
CA CYS A 27 8.07 6.24 -3.42
C CYS A 27 7.11 6.99 -2.49
N ARG A 28 6.97 6.49 -1.27
CA ARG A 28 5.98 6.99 -0.30
C ARG A 28 6.63 7.27 1.05
N LEU A 29 6.36 8.43 1.62
CA LEU A 29 6.73 8.80 2.99
C LEU A 29 5.45 8.91 3.84
N LEU A 30 5.52 8.45 5.07
CA LEU A 30 4.52 8.68 6.11
C LEU A 30 5.24 9.13 7.38
N VAL A 31 4.73 10.19 8.01
CA VAL A 31 5.18 10.64 9.33
C VAL A 31 3.98 10.67 10.26
N MET A 32 4.09 9.97 11.38
CA MET A 32 3.10 10.01 12.46
C MET A 32 3.74 10.54 13.73
N GLN A 33 2.96 11.34 14.45
CA GLN A 33 3.31 11.88 15.76
C GLN A 33 2.61 11.09 16.85
N GLU A 34 3.34 10.82 17.91
CA GLU A 34 2.75 10.25 19.13
C GLU A 34 1.91 11.30 19.85
N THR A 35 0.69 10.91 20.21
CA THR A 35 -0.25 11.70 21.00
C THR A 35 -0.80 10.86 22.15
N PRO A 36 -1.46 11.45 23.17
CA PRO A 36 -2.10 10.69 24.23
C PRO A 36 -3.13 9.65 23.74
N GLU A 37 -3.76 9.94 22.59
CA GLU A 37 -4.77 9.08 21.97
C GLU A 37 -4.17 8.02 21.02
N GLY A 38 -2.86 8.01 20.85
CA GLY A 38 -2.12 7.11 19.94
C GLY A 38 -1.35 7.84 18.85
N LEU A 39 -1.22 7.21 17.69
CA LEU A 39 -0.49 7.77 16.55
C LEU A 39 -1.41 8.63 15.66
N ARG A 40 -0.96 9.83 15.33
CA ARG A 40 -1.63 10.76 14.41
C ARG A 40 -0.76 11.06 13.20
N VAL A 41 -1.30 10.94 12.00
CA VAL A 41 -0.62 11.34 10.77
C VAL A 41 -0.40 12.85 10.77
N VAL A 42 0.86 13.27 10.60
CA VAL A 42 1.26 14.69 10.51
C VAL A 42 1.79 15.06 9.14
N ASP A 43 2.36 14.12 8.39
CA ASP A 43 2.71 14.31 6.98
C ASP A 43 2.59 13.00 6.22
N ALA A 44 2.16 13.09 4.96
CA ALA A 44 2.12 11.99 4.02
C ALA A 44 2.49 12.49 2.63
N PHE A 45 3.43 11.81 1.97
CA PHE A 45 3.92 12.19 0.66
C PHE A 45 4.02 10.96 -0.23
N SER A 46 3.69 11.10 -1.50
CA SER A 46 3.79 10.03 -2.49
C SER A 46 4.12 10.63 -3.85
N ARG A 47 5.06 10.00 -4.57
CA ARG A 47 5.41 10.34 -5.95
C ARG A 47 5.63 9.08 -6.76
N VAL A 48 5.23 9.14 -8.01
CA VAL A 48 5.50 8.08 -8.99
C VAL A 48 6.97 8.17 -9.42
N VAL A 49 7.72 7.08 -9.27
CA VAL A 49 9.13 6.96 -9.63
C VAL A 49 9.36 5.96 -10.76
N ARG A 50 8.39 5.04 -10.99
CA ARG A 50 8.48 3.95 -11.99
C ARG A 50 9.82 3.22 -11.92
N LEU A 51 10.22 2.81 -10.71
CA LEU A 51 11.52 2.19 -10.49
C LEU A 51 11.67 0.85 -11.25
N SER A 52 10.55 0.16 -11.52
CA SER A 52 10.54 -1.09 -12.31
C SER A 52 10.44 -0.88 -13.83
N GLU A 53 10.50 0.36 -14.32
CA GLU A 53 10.46 0.65 -15.77
C GLU A 53 11.57 -0.11 -16.52
N GLY A 54 11.19 -0.96 -17.49
CA GLY A 54 12.10 -1.79 -18.28
C GLY A 54 12.73 -2.97 -17.53
N LEU A 55 12.53 -3.12 -16.23
CA LEU A 55 13.16 -4.14 -15.38
C LEU A 55 12.87 -5.57 -15.86
N THR A 56 11.65 -5.83 -16.33
CA THR A 56 11.24 -7.15 -16.82
C THR A 56 12.07 -7.62 -18.01
N HIS A 57 12.57 -6.69 -18.82
CA HIS A 57 13.36 -6.97 -20.02
C HIS A 57 14.86 -6.96 -19.77
N THR A 58 15.33 -6.08 -18.91
CA THR A 58 16.78 -5.84 -18.69
C THR A 58 17.34 -6.58 -17.48
N GLY A 59 16.51 -6.88 -16.48
CA GLY A 59 16.94 -7.36 -15.16
C GLY A 59 17.63 -6.30 -14.30
N GLU A 60 17.61 -5.02 -14.72
CA GLU A 60 18.29 -3.91 -14.06
C GLU A 60 17.39 -2.68 -13.94
N LEU A 61 17.62 -1.89 -12.89
CA LEU A 61 17.01 -0.57 -12.74
C LEU A 61 17.65 0.38 -13.76
N CYS A 62 16.84 1.05 -14.58
CA CYS A 62 17.37 2.00 -15.55
C CYS A 62 17.78 3.34 -14.89
N ASP A 63 18.79 4.00 -15.44
CA ASP A 63 19.34 5.25 -14.88
C ASP A 63 18.28 6.34 -14.69
N LYS A 64 17.35 6.48 -15.64
CA LYS A 64 16.27 7.47 -15.54
C LYS A 64 15.36 7.22 -14.33
N ALA A 65 15.00 5.97 -14.06
CA ALA A 65 14.19 5.60 -12.92
C ALA A 65 14.96 5.79 -11.60
N CYS A 66 16.24 5.45 -11.58
CA CYS A 66 17.12 5.70 -10.44
C CYS A 66 17.24 7.20 -10.12
N LEU A 67 17.40 8.05 -11.13
CA LEU A 67 17.47 9.50 -10.95
C LEU A 67 16.15 10.06 -10.40
N ARG A 68 14.99 9.67 -10.97
CA ARG A 68 13.68 10.08 -10.45
C ARG A 68 13.50 9.65 -8.99
N ALA A 69 13.89 8.44 -8.64
CA ALA A 69 13.80 7.94 -7.27
C ALA A 69 14.70 8.74 -6.32
N LEU A 70 15.93 9.07 -6.71
CA LEU A 70 16.85 9.92 -5.93
C LEU A 70 16.26 11.31 -5.66
N GLU A 71 15.71 11.98 -6.67
CA GLU A 71 15.07 13.30 -6.53
C GLU A 71 13.90 13.25 -5.53
N VAL A 72 13.08 12.22 -5.61
CA VAL A 72 11.95 12.02 -4.69
C VAL A 72 12.44 11.72 -3.27
N LEU A 73 13.52 10.97 -3.11
CA LEU A 73 14.12 10.69 -1.80
C LEU A 73 14.75 11.94 -1.18
N GLU A 74 15.30 12.85 -1.99
CA GLU A 74 15.75 14.18 -1.53
C GLU A 74 14.57 15.03 -1.04
N ASP A 75 13.41 14.96 -1.72
CA ASP A 75 12.17 15.60 -1.25
C ASP A 75 11.72 15.00 0.10
N CYS A 76 11.79 13.67 0.27
CA CYS A 76 11.52 13.02 1.54
C CYS A 76 12.47 13.52 2.65
N ALA A 77 13.76 13.66 2.35
CA ALA A 77 14.74 14.17 3.33
C ALA A 77 14.44 15.61 3.75
N ARG A 78 14.09 16.49 2.79
CA ARG A 78 13.67 17.86 3.10
C ARG A 78 12.41 17.90 3.96
N LYS A 79 11.43 17.04 3.71
CA LYS A 79 10.23 16.93 4.54
C LYS A 79 10.54 16.41 5.94
N LEU A 80 11.40 15.42 6.08
CA LEU A 80 11.78 14.87 7.38
C LEU A 80 12.59 15.85 8.23
N SER A 81 13.36 16.75 7.63
CA SER A 81 14.23 17.70 8.36
C SER A 81 13.49 18.69 9.26
N ILE A 82 12.18 18.88 9.06
CA ILE A 82 11.36 19.76 9.91
C ILE A 82 10.91 19.11 11.22
N TYR A 83 11.04 17.77 11.31
CA TYR A 83 10.62 17.02 12.49
C TYR A 83 11.81 16.70 13.38
N THR A 84 11.60 16.77 14.68
CA THR A 84 12.58 16.39 15.71
C THR A 84 12.22 15.03 16.30
N ASN A 85 13.20 14.32 16.88
CA ASN A 85 12.99 13.03 17.54
C ASN A 85 12.26 12.01 16.63
N VAL A 86 12.80 11.83 15.42
CA VAL A 86 12.23 10.92 14.40
C VAL A 86 12.87 9.54 14.48
N THR A 87 12.06 8.50 14.65
CA THR A 87 12.45 7.11 14.40
C THR A 87 12.03 6.73 12.99
N LEU A 88 13.00 6.52 12.10
CA LEU A 88 12.78 6.27 10.67
C LEU A 88 13.12 4.82 10.32
N ARG A 89 12.31 4.20 9.46
CA ARG A 89 12.64 2.97 8.74
C ARG A 89 12.38 3.15 7.25
N CYS A 90 13.39 2.80 6.43
CA CYS A 90 13.31 2.83 4.97
C CYS A 90 13.31 1.40 4.45
N VAL A 91 12.32 1.07 3.60
CA VAL A 91 12.23 -0.25 2.96
C VAL A 91 12.13 -0.12 1.46
N ALA A 92 12.72 -1.08 0.75
CA ALA A 92 12.57 -1.24 -0.70
C ALA A 92 11.95 -2.62 -0.99
N THR A 93 11.13 -2.70 -2.04
CA THR A 93 10.33 -3.89 -2.32
C THR A 93 10.70 -4.54 -3.66
N GLU A 94 9.75 -5.02 -4.43
CA GLU A 94 9.89 -5.93 -5.56
C GLU A 94 10.91 -5.47 -6.63
N ALA A 95 10.95 -4.18 -7.00
CA ALA A 95 11.93 -3.71 -7.98
C ALA A 95 13.36 -3.93 -7.52
N CYS A 96 13.65 -3.63 -6.23
CA CYS A 96 14.98 -3.84 -5.66
C CYS A 96 15.27 -5.32 -5.35
N ARG A 97 14.24 -6.14 -5.11
CA ARG A 97 14.44 -7.61 -4.99
C ARG A 97 14.89 -8.24 -6.29
N LYS A 98 14.37 -7.76 -7.44
CA LYS A 98 14.61 -8.34 -8.76
C LYS A 98 15.83 -7.81 -9.48
N ALA A 99 16.17 -6.55 -9.27
CA ALA A 99 17.21 -5.88 -10.04
C ALA A 99 18.61 -6.29 -9.60
N SER A 100 19.47 -6.68 -10.56
CA SER A 100 20.86 -7.05 -10.31
C SER A 100 21.71 -5.90 -9.78
N ASN A 101 21.39 -4.64 -10.16
CA ASN A 101 22.09 -3.42 -9.75
C ASN A 101 21.43 -2.70 -8.53
N ALA A 102 20.44 -3.33 -7.86
CA ALA A 102 19.73 -2.72 -6.74
C ALA A 102 20.67 -2.31 -5.59
N LYS A 103 21.68 -3.14 -5.26
CA LYS A 103 22.63 -2.84 -4.19
C LYS A 103 23.42 -1.56 -4.50
N GLU A 104 23.93 -1.40 -5.73
CA GLU A 104 24.65 -0.21 -6.15
C GLU A 104 23.77 1.05 -6.06
N PHE A 105 22.51 0.94 -6.52
CA PHE A 105 21.55 2.03 -6.41
C PHE A 105 21.29 2.43 -4.96
N LEU A 106 21.06 1.48 -4.06
CA LEU A 106 20.79 1.76 -2.64
C LEU A 106 22.02 2.35 -1.92
N GLU A 107 23.22 1.96 -2.28
CA GLU A 107 24.45 2.59 -1.78
C GLU A 107 24.59 4.06 -2.26
N LYS A 108 24.22 4.35 -3.52
CA LYS A 108 24.13 5.74 -4.01
C LYS A 108 23.10 6.56 -3.22
N VAL A 109 21.94 5.97 -2.91
CA VAL A 109 20.92 6.61 -2.06
C VAL A 109 21.48 6.91 -0.68
N LYS A 110 22.13 5.95 -0.04
CA LYS A 110 22.73 6.11 1.29
C LYS A 110 23.78 7.22 1.31
N THR A 111 24.64 7.27 0.30
CA THR A 111 25.70 8.28 0.21
C THR A 111 25.13 9.68 -0.07
N ARG A 112 24.12 9.80 -0.94
CA ARG A 112 23.61 11.09 -1.41
C ARG A 112 22.56 11.69 -0.48
N VAL A 113 21.71 10.84 0.10
CA VAL A 113 20.52 11.27 0.87
C VAL A 113 20.63 10.89 2.36
N GLY A 114 21.48 9.93 2.71
CA GLY A 114 21.66 9.46 4.08
C GLY A 114 20.63 8.41 4.52
N PHE A 115 19.78 7.91 3.63
CA PHE A 115 18.81 6.87 3.96
C PHE A 115 19.38 5.47 3.79
N ASP A 116 19.25 4.66 4.82
CA ASP A 116 19.66 3.25 4.82
C ASP A 116 18.44 2.36 4.54
N PHE A 117 18.38 1.82 3.33
CA PHE A 117 17.26 1.00 2.88
C PHE A 117 17.50 -0.48 3.15
N VAL A 118 16.47 -1.15 3.66
CA VAL A 118 16.40 -2.62 3.76
C VAL A 118 15.50 -3.13 2.66
N VAL A 119 16.00 -4.06 1.83
CA VAL A 119 15.15 -4.78 0.87
C VAL A 119 14.41 -5.86 1.64
N ILE A 120 13.09 -5.70 1.79
CA ILE A 120 12.25 -6.62 2.56
C ILE A 120 11.77 -7.80 1.72
N SER A 121 11.54 -8.96 2.35
CA SER A 121 10.94 -10.11 1.69
C SER A 121 9.47 -9.86 1.35
N GLN A 122 8.90 -10.70 0.45
CA GLN A 122 7.47 -10.65 0.14
C GLN A 122 6.60 -10.96 1.37
N GLU A 123 7.04 -11.90 2.21
CA GLU A 123 6.35 -12.25 3.46
C GLU A 123 6.32 -11.07 4.45
N GLU A 124 7.46 -10.37 4.59
CA GLU A 124 7.52 -9.18 5.43
C GLU A 124 6.65 -8.06 4.87
N GLU A 125 6.65 -7.85 3.55
CA GLU A 125 5.80 -6.88 2.86
C GLU A 125 4.31 -7.17 3.12
N ALA A 126 3.87 -8.43 2.97
CA ALA A 126 2.51 -8.86 3.28
C ALA A 126 2.15 -8.64 4.75
N THR A 127 3.06 -8.97 5.66
CA THR A 127 2.87 -8.77 7.11
C THR A 127 2.69 -7.30 7.46
N LEU A 128 3.51 -6.43 6.89
CA LEU A 128 3.44 -4.98 7.10
C LEU A 128 2.16 -4.40 6.48
N ALA A 129 1.77 -4.87 5.29
CA ALA A 129 0.53 -4.43 4.64
C ALA A 129 -0.69 -4.75 5.52
N VAL A 130 -0.83 -5.99 6.00
CA VAL A 130 -1.91 -6.40 6.91
C VAL A 130 -1.90 -5.58 8.19
N LYS A 131 -0.73 -5.36 8.79
CA LYS A 131 -0.60 -4.53 9.99
C LYS A 131 -1.04 -3.08 9.75
N GLY A 132 -0.72 -2.53 8.58
CA GLY A 132 -1.10 -1.17 8.21
C GLY A 132 -2.60 -0.96 8.07
N ILE A 133 -3.31 -1.99 7.61
CA ILE A 133 -4.77 -1.93 7.40
C ILE A 133 -5.58 -2.47 8.58
N ALA A 134 -4.93 -2.93 9.66
CA ALA A 134 -5.61 -3.62 10.77
C ALA A 134 -6.81 -2.84 11.34
N GLY A 135 -6.75 -1.51 11.35
CA GLY A 135 -7.85 -0.65 11.79
C GLY A 135 -9.07 -0.59 10.84
N LEU A 136 -8.99 -1.21 9.65
CA LEU A 136 -10.08 -1.33 8.67
C LEU A 136 -10.65 -2.74 8.61
N LEU A 137 -10.07 -3.68 9.35
CA LEU A 137 -10.58 -5.04 9.46
C LEU A 137 -11.82 -5.02 10.35
N ASP A 138 -12.95 -5.46 9.78
CA ASP A 138 -14.22 -5.56 10.50
C ASP A 138 -14.30 -6.92 11.21
N PRO A 139 -14.34 -6.95 12.55
CA PRO A 139 -14.34 -8.19 13.33
C PRO A 139 -15.60 -9.05 13.14
N THR A 140 -16.62 -8.54 12.47
CA THR A 140 -17.82 -9.32 12.12
C THR A 140 -17.52 -10.37 11.04
N PHE A 141 -16.45 -10.19 10.24
CA PHE A 141 -15.99 -11.17 9.27
C PHE A 141 -14.87 -12.03 9.86
N PRO A 142 -15.02 -13.37 9.90
CA PRO A 142 -13.96 -14.27 10.37
C PRO A 142 -12.68 -14.24 9.51
N TYR A 143 -12.81 -13.85 8.25
CA TYR A 143 -11.70 -13.80 7.28
C TYR A 143 -11.66 -12.49 6.54
N ALA A 144 -10.46 -12.11 6.09
CA ALA A 144 -10.26 -11.02 5.17
C ALA A 144 -9.33 -11.45 4.03
N LEU A 145 -9.64 -10.99 2.82
CA LEU A 145 -8.76 -10.97 1.68
C LEU A 145 -8.25 -9.55 1.51
N VAL A 146 -6.94 -9.37 1.63
CA VAL A 146 -6.28 -8.08 1.47
C VAL A 146 -5.50 -8.11 0.17
N PHE A 147 -5.72 -7.14 -0.72
CA PHE A 147 -4.93 -7.03 -1.94
C PHE A 147 -4.25 -5.67 -2.07
N ASP A 148 -3.04 -5.68 -2.62
CA ASP A 148 -2.27 -4.49 -2.97
C ASP A 148 -1.80 -4.59 -4.41
N VAL A 149 -2.25 -3.67 -5.28
CA VAL A 149 -1.83 -3.62 -6.69
C VAL A 149 -0.65 -2.69 -6.82
N GLY A 150 0.55 -3.27 -6.83
CA GLY A 150 1.81 -2.57 -6.98
C GLY A 150 2.20 -2.27 -8.43
N GLY A 151 3.42 -1.76 -8.62
CA GLY A 151 3.96 -1.47 -9.96
C GLY A 151 4.36 -2.72 -10.74
N ALA A 152 5.08 -3.62 -10.11
CA ALA A 152 5.63 -4.84 -10.73
C ALA A 152 4.89 -6.12 -10.32
N SER A 153 4.14 -6.08 -9.22
CA SER A 153 3.42 -7.22 -8.66
C SER A 153 2.08 -6.83 -8.07
N THR A 154 1.26 -7.83 -7.80
CA THR A 154 0.01 -7.70 -7.02
C THR A 154 0.08 -8.73 -5.91
N GLU A 155 0.03 -8.27 -4.67
CA GLU A 155 0.00 -9.10 -3.48
C GLU A 155 -1.45 -9.36 -3.07
N VAL A 156 -1.74 -10.62 -2.70
CA VAL A 156 -3.01 -10.99 -2.08
C VAL A 156 -2.71 -11.81 -0.83
N VAL A 157 -3.32 -11.43 0.27
CA VAL A 157 -3.11 -12.04 1.59
C VAL A 157 -4.45 -12.51 2.15
N LEU A 158 -4.52 -13.79 2.51
CA LEU A 158 -5.65 -14.36 3.24
C LEU A 158 -5.37 -14.24 4.74
N VAL A 159 -6.26 -13.58 5.44
CA VAL A 159 -6.15 -13.31 6.87
C VAL A 159 -7.31 -13.98 7.62
N LYS A 160 -7.00 -14.65 8.71
CA LYS A 160 -7.98 -15.04 9.72
C LYS A 160 -8.06 -13.92 10.75
N GLN A 161 -9.24 -13.38 10.93
CA GLN A 161 -9.48 -12.34 11.91
C GLN A 161 -9.77 -12.93 13.30
N ASN A 162 -9.38 -12.23 14.33
CA ASN A 162 -9.75 -12.50 15.71
C ASN A 162 -10.58 -11.32 16.24
N ILE A 163 -11.18 -11.48 17.43
CA ILE A 163 -11.96 -10.41 18.10
C ILE A 163 -11.15 -9.10 18.21
N GLN A 164 -9.82 -9.20 18.29
CA GLN A 164 -8.93 -8.04 18.26
C GLN A 164 -8.23 -7.97 16.91
N PRO A 165 -8.45 -6.92 16.09
CA PRO A 165 -7.81 -6.76 14.77
C PRO A 165 -6.28 -6.83 14.80
N SER A 166 -5.65 -6.42 15.91
CA SER A 166 -4.20 -6.52 16.13
C SER A 166 -3.67 -7.96 16.22
N GLN A 167 -4.55 -8.94 16.39
CA GLN A 167 -4.24 -10.38 16.45
C GLN A 167 -4.61 -11.12 15.16
N ALA A 168 -4.88 -10.41 14.08
CA ALA A 168 -5.13 -10.99 12.78
C ALA A 168 -3.95 -11.85 12.35
N ARG A 169 -4.22 -13.07 11.90
CA ARG A 169 -3.21 -14.05 11.49
C ARG A 169 -3.25 -14.24 9.98
N ILE A 170 -2.11 -14.07 9.33
CA ILE A 170 -1.95 -14.47 7.93
C ILE A 170 -2.03 -15.99 7.85
N LEU A 171 -2.96 -16.49 7.03
CA LEU A 171 -3.11 -17.91 6.72
C LEU A 171 -2.27 -18.29 5.51
N ASP A 172 -2.31 -17.45 4.48
CA ASP A 172 -1.58 -17.65 3.24
C ASP A 172 -1.45 -16.34 2.47
N TRP A 173 -0.54 -16.29 1.50
CA TRP A 173 -0.37 -15.14 0.63
C TRP A 173 0.20 -15.56 -0.73
N ILE A 174 -0.08 -14.76 -1.75
CA ILE A 174 0.48 -14.90 -3.08
C ILE A 174 0.91 -13.54 -3.62
N SER A 175 2.04 -13.51 -4.32
CA SER A 175 2.48 -12.37 -5.11
C SER A 175 2.44 -12.73 -6.59
N LEU A 176 1.56 -12.07 -7.32
CA LEU A 176 1.43 -12.22 -8.77
C LEU A 176 2.42 -11.28 -9.46
N PRO A 177 3.21 -11.71 -10.45
CA PRO A 177 4.10 -10.82 -11.21
C PRO A 177 3.33 -9.97 -12.22
N LEU A 178 2.21 -9.39 -11.80
CA LEU A 178 1.25 -8.62 -12.57
C LEU A 178 0.93 -7.33 -11.81
N GLY A 179 1.80 -6.34 -11.94
CA GLY A 179 1.57 -5.00 -11.43
C GLY A 179 1.23 -4.02 -12.55
N VAL A 180 0.82 -2.80 -12.21
CA VAL A 180 0.33 -1.84 -13.21
C VAL A 180 1.38 -1.46 -14.26
N VAL A 181 2.66 -1.37 -13.89
CA VAL A 181 3.75 -1.06 -14.83
C VAL A 181 4.05 -2.27 -15.71
N SER A 182 4.23 -3.46 -15.11
CA SER A 182 4.52 -4.68 -15.86
C SER A 182 3.41 -5.05 -16.84
N ILE A 183 2.14 -4.83 -16.47
CA ILE A 183 0.99 -5.03 -17.36
C ILE A 183 1.00 -4.02 -18.50
N ALA A 184 1.22 -2.73 -18.21
CA ALA A 184 1.23 -1.68 -19.24
C ALA A 184 2.37 -1.86 -20.25
N GLU A 185 3.53 -2.36 -19.83
CA GLU A 185 4.67 -2.68 -20.70
C GLU A 185 4.43 -3.93 -21.57
N ALA A 186 3.80 -4.97 -21.00
CA ALA A 186 3.61 -6.26 -21.69
C ALA A 186 2.37 -6.30 -22.59
N ALA A 187 1.36 -5.50 -22.30
CA ALA A 187 0.08 -5.50 -22.97
C ALA A 187 -0.51 -4.09 -23.00
N SER A 188 -1.35 -3.81 -24.00
CA SER A 188 -2.07 -2.54 -24.07
C SER A 188 -3.45 -2.69 -23.41
N PRO A 189 -3.64 -2.32 -22.14
CA PRO A 189 -4.95 -2.42 -21.46
C PRO A 189 -6.02 -1.50 -22.06
N GLU A 190 -5.63 -0.59 -22.95
CA GLU A 190 -6.54 0.22 -23.78
C GLU A 190 -7.33 -0.64 -24.79
N ASN A 191 -6.74 -1.77 -25.19
CA ASN A 191 -7.41 -2.70 -26.10
C ASN A 191 -8.31 -3.66 -25.30
N ALA A 192 -9.60 -3.71 -25.62
CA ALA A 192 -10.60 -4.52 -24.93
C ALA A 192 -10.23 -6.02 -24.85
N THR A 193 -9.64 -6.58 -25.94
CA THR A 193 -9.20 -7.99 -25.94
C THR A 193 -8.03 -8.22 -24.98
N SER A 194 -7.06 -7.30 -24.95
CA SER A 194 -5.94 -7.37 -24.01
C SER A 194 -6.41 -7.21 -22.57
N TYR A 195 -7.30 -6.25 -22.32
CA TYR A 195 -7.92 -6.02 -21.02
C TYR A 195 -8.61 -7.29 -20.50
N LEU A 196 -9.48 -7.89 -21.30
CA LEU A 196 -10.20 -9.12 -20.94
C LEU A 196 -9.25 -10.29 -20.68
N ARG A 197 -8.19 -10.43 -21.49
CA ARG A 197 -7.18 -11.49 -21.28
C ARG A 197 -6.47 -11.35 -19.94
N ILE A 198 -6.08 -10.11 -19.57
CA ILE A 198 -5.44 -9.81 -18.28
C ILE A 198 -6.40 -10.18 -17.14
N THR A 199 -7.63 -9.70 -17.17
CA THR A 199 -8.68 -10.00 -16.18
C THR A 199 -8.89 -11.51 -16.01
N GLN A 200 -8.99 -12.26 -17.12
CA GLN A 200 -9.15 -13.71 -17.08
C GLN A 200 -7.93 -14.45 -16.53
N GLN A 201 -6.73 -14.00 -16.87
CA GLN A 201 -5.48 -14.57 -16.33
C GLN A 201 -5.43 -14.44 -14.82
N ILE A 202 -5.70 -13.24 -14.30
CA ILE A 202 -5.73 -12.96 -12.86
C ILE A 202 -6.77 -13.82 -12.17
N LYS A 203 -8.00 -13.86 -12.72
CA LYS A 203 -9.08 -14.70 -12.19
C LYS A 203 -8.64 -16.15 -11.99
N ARG A 204 -8.05 -16.77 -13.02
CA ARG A 204 -7.61 -18.18 -12.96
C ARG A 204 -6.59 -18.43 -11.85
N VAL A 205 -5.55 -17.58 -11.77
CA VAL A 205 -4.50 -17.76 -10.77
C VAL A 205 -5.06 -17.61 -9.35
N LEU A 206 -5.96 -16.64 -9.15
CA LEU A 206 -6.57 -16.39 -7.85
C LEU A 206 -7.53 -17.50 -7.44
N GLN A 207 -8.29 -18.09 -8.38
CA GLN A 207 -9.13 -19.25 -8.11
C GLN A 207 -8.26 -20.43 -7.61
N THR A 208 -7.14 -20.72 -8.28
CA THR A 208 -6.20 -21.76 -7.84
C THR A 208 -5.63 -21.49 -6.44
N PHE A 209 -5.33 -20.22 -6.11
CA PHE A 209 -4.92 -19.83 -4.75
C PHE A 209 -6.06 -20.06 -3.73
N GLY A 210 -7.29 -19.82 -4.11
CA GLY A 210 -8.45 -19.92 -3.22
C GLY A 210 -8.89 -21.36 -2.91
N GLU A 211 -8.65 -22.31 -3.82
CA GLU A 211 -9.11 -23.70 -3.71
C GLU A 211 -8.70 -24.40 -2.39
N PRO A 212 -7.43 -24.40 -1.95
CA PRO A 212 -7.00 -25.05 -0.71
C PRO A 212 -7.68 -24.50 0.55
N HIS A 213 -8.16 -23.28 0.46
CA HIS A 213 -8.78 -22.54 1.58
C HIS A 213 -10.30 -22.58 1.56
N ASN A 214 -10.91 -23.26 0.55
CA ASN A 214 -12.36 -23.27 0.32
C ASN A 214 -12.96 -21.85 0.27
N LEU A 215 -12.24 -20.91 -0.36
CA LEU A 215 -12.63 -19.48 -0.37
C LEU A 215 -14.01 -19.27 -0.98
N ASP A 216 -14.39 -19.98 -2.02
CA ASP A 216 -15.71 -19.86 -2.64
C ASP A 216 -16.83 -20.15 -1.63
N LEU A 217 -16.66 -21.19 -0.81
CA LEU A 217 -17.64 -21.54 0.24
C LEU A 217 -17.68 -20.47 1.35
N LEU A 218 -16.53 -19.94 1.75
CA LEU A 218 -16.46 -18.88 2.76
C LEU A 218 -17.13 -17.60 2.26
N ILE A 219 -16.92 -17.24 0.99
CA ILE A 219 -17.54 -16.09 0.33
C ILE A 219 -19.06 -16.28 0.22
N GLN A 220 -19.52 -17.43 -0.25
CA GLN A 220 -20.95 -17.75 -0.33
C GLN A 220 -21.67 -17.64 1.02
N LYS A 221 -20.96 -17.93 2.11
CA LYS A 221 -21.47 -17.79 3.48
C LYS A 221 -21.37 -16.36 4.03
N GLY A 222 -20.85 -15.41 3.27
CA GLY A 222 -20.66 -14.02 3.71
C GLY A 222 -19.62 -13.86 4.82
N LEU A 223 -18.61 -14.74 4.89
CA LEU A 223 -17.63 -14.77 5.98
C LEU A 223 -16.33 -14.04 5.64
N VAL A 224 -16.23 -13.42 4.47
CA VAL A 224 -14.99 -12.81 3.95
C VAL A 224 -15.20 -11.32 3.70
N GLN A 225 -14.38 -10.48 4.33
CA GLN A 225 -14.20 -9.09 3.96
C GLN A 225 -13.15 -8.97 2.85
N LEU A 226 -13.39 -8.14 1.83
CA LEU A 226 -12.37 -7.76 0.85
C LEU A 226 -11.84 -6.37 1.17
N VAL A 227 -10.52 -6.22 1.27
CA VAL A 227 -9.85 -4.93 1.52
C VAL A 227 -8.86 -4.66 0.41
N GLY A 228 -9.03 -3.54 -0.29
CA GLY A 228 -8.13 -3.11 -1.36
C GLY A 228 -7.23 -1.97 -0.91
N SER A 229 -5.92 -2.21 -0.94
CA SER A 229 -4.88 -1.22 -0.71
C SER A 229 -4.35 -0.65 -2.04
N SER A 230 -3.48 0.32 -1.98
CA SER A 230 -2.75 0.89 -3.12
C SER A 230 -3.45 1.98 -3.93
N GLY A 231 -2.70 2.44 -4.94
CA GLY A 231 -3.17 3.49 -5.86
C GLY A 231 -4.37 3.10 -6.71
N THR A 232 -4.55 1.81 -7.01
CA THR A 232 -5.68 1.32 -7.80
C THR A 232 -6.99 1.45 -7.05
N ALA A 233 -7.07 0.88 -5.84
CA ALA A 233 -8.28 0.94 -5.01
C ALA A 233 -8.63 2.38 -4.61
N THR A 234 -7.63 3.17 -4.20
CA THR A 234 -7.84 4.57 -3.80
C THR A 234 -8.23 5.47 -4.96
N THR A 235 -7.75 5.20 -6.19
CA THR A 235 -8.20 5.92 -7.40
C THR A 235 -9.64 5.56 -7.73
N ALA A 236 -10.03 4.28 -7.64
CA ALA A 236 -11.43 3.87 -7.86
C ALA A 236 -12.37 4.61 -6.90
N ALA A 237 -12.03 4.68 -5.61
CA ALA A 237 -12.83 5.42 -4.63
C ALA A 237 -12.87 6.93 -4.90
N ALA A 238 -11.73 7.54 -5.27
CA ALA A 238 -11.69 8.96 -5.57
C ALA A 238 -12.55 9.34 -6.79
N LEU A 239 -12.57 8.47 -7.82
CA LEU A 239 -13.41 8.63 -9.01
C LEU A 239 -14.89 8.44 -8.70
N HIS A 240 -15.24 7.38 -7.96
CA HIS A 240 -16.62 7.14 -7.52
C HIS A 240 -17.17 8.33 -6.72
N LEU A 241 -16.37 8.87 -5.81
CA LEU A 241 -16.75 10.03 -4.98
C LEU A 241 -16.76 11.36 -5.73
N GLY A 242 -16.34 11.41 -7.01
CA GLY A 242 -16.26 12.62 -7.82
C GLY A 242 -15.34 13.69 -7.22
N LEU A 243 -14.22 13.29 -6.61
CA LEU A 243 -13.32 14.22 -5.93
C LEU A 243 -12.63 15.17 -6.91
N ARG A 244 -12.63 16.47 -6.60
CA ARG A 244 -11.93 17.50 -7.37
C ARG A 244 -10.41 17.51 -7.16
N TYR A 245 -9.95 16.88 -6.09
CA TYR A 245 -8.55 16.61 -5.74
C TYR A 245 -8.51 15.41 -4.80
N TYR A 246 -7.41 14.70 -4.83
CA TYR A 246 -7.25 13.54 -3.97
C TYR A 246 -7.21 13.94 -2.49
N ALA A 247 -8.01 13.30 -1.66
CA ALA A 247 -8.10 13.54 -0.22
C ALA A 247 -8.13 12.21 0.55
N ARG A 248 -7.00 11.88 1.19
CA ARG A 248 -6.81 10.62 1.94
C ARG A 248 -7.98 10.32 2.89
N HIS A 249 -8.35 11.29 3.73
CA HIS A 249 -9.42 11.13 4.74
C HIS A 249 -10.81 10.90 4.13
N ARG A 250 -11.01 11.19 2.85
CA ARG A 250 -12.27 10.94 2.12
C ARG A 250 -12.29 9.56 1.49
N VAL A 251 -11.14 8.97 1.22
CA VAL A 251 -10.96 7.72 0.48
C VAL A 251 -10.73 6.54 1.43
N ASP A 252 -9.96 6.76 2.50
CA ASP A 252 -9.60 5.71 3.46
C ASP A 252 -10.83 5.22 4.24
N GLY A 253 -11.11 3.92 4.16
CA GLY A 253 -12.27 3.28 4.79
C GLY A 253 -13.57 3.32 3.97
N VAL A 254 -13.56 3.91 2.77
CA VAL A 254 -14.74 3.87 1.89
C VAL A 254 -15.04 2.43 1.48
N VAL A 255 -16.31 2.05 1.53
CA VAL A 255 -16.79 0.77 1.01
C VAL A 255 -17.44 1.01 -0.34
N LEU A 256 -16.97 0.31 -1.35
CA LEU A 256 -17.54 0.32 -2.71
C LEU A 256 -18.17 -1.04 -3.02
N SER A 257 -19.39 -1.04 -3.51
CA SER A 257 -19.97 -2.22 -4.13
C SER A 257 -19.26 -2.54 -5.46
N PHE A 258 -19.28 -3.79 -5.89
CA PHE A 258 -18.68 -4.16 -7.17
C PHE A 258 -19.37 -3.47 -8.36
N THR A 259 -20.66 -3.17 -8.25
CA THR A 259 -21.38 -2.37 -9.27
C THR A 259 -20.81 -0.94 -9.37
N GLU A 260 -20.46 -0.31 -8.25
CA GLU A 260 -19.83 1.02 -8.26
C GLU A 260 -18.42 0.96 -8.86
N VAL A 261 -17.64 -0.08 -8.56
CA VAL A 261 -16.33 -0.32 -9.18
C VAL A 261 -16.48 -0.54 -10.69
N GLU A 262 -17.45 -1.35 -11.15
CA GLU A 262 -17.74 -1.54 -12.58
C GLU A 262 -18.09 -0.22 -13.29
N ASN A 263 -18.87 0.64 -12.66
CA ASN A 263 -19.21 1.95 -13.21
C ASN A 263 -17.96 2.84 -13.36
N VAL A 264 -17.06 2.81 -12.40
CA VAL A 264 -15.76 3.50 -12.50
C VAL A 264 -14.93 2.93 -13.64
N ILE A 265 -14.84 1.62 -13.77
CA ILE A 265 -14.10 0.95 -14.87
C ILE A 265 -14.67 1.37 -16.24
N LYS A 266 -15.99 1.30 -16.43
CA LYS A 266 -16.67 1.73 -17.66
C LYS A 266 -16.39 3.20 -17.99
N SER A 267 -16.44 4.08 -16.98
CA SER A 267 -16.11 5.49 -17.16
C SER A 267 -14.66 5.69 -17.62
N LEU A 268 -13.70 4.99 -17.00
CA LEU A 268 -12.28 5.06 -17.36
C LEU A 268 -12.00 4.52 -18.77
N GLN A 269 -12.69 3.45 -19.19
CA GLN A 269 -12.56 2.88 -20.53
C GLN A 269 -13.10 3.82 -21.62
N MET A 270 -14.08 4.67 -21.30
CA MET A 270 -14.59 5.69 -22.21
C MET A 270 -13.72 6.95 -22.28
N MET A 271 -12.89 7.21 -21.27
CA MET A 271 -11.98 8.37 -21.24
C MET A 271 -10.81 8.16 -22.20
N SER A 272 -10.50 9.16 -23.00
CA SER A 272 -9.22 9.25 -23.72
C SER A 272 -8.05 9.42 -22.75
N ILE A 273 -6.85 9.15 -23.23
CA ILE A 273 -5.61 9.38 -22.43
C ILE A 273 -5.48 10.85 -22.01
N ASP A 274 -5.89 11.80 -22.85
CA ASP A 274 -5.85 13.23 -22.54
C ASP A 274 -6.85 13.63 -21.46
N GLU A 275 -8.02 13.00 -21.42
CA GLU A 275 -9.00 13.22 -20.34
C GLU A 275 -8.48 12.65 -19.02
N ARG A 276 -7.88 11.46 -19.04
CA ARG A 276 -7.24 10.86 -17.86
C ARG A 276 -6.04 11.70 -17.37
N ASN A 277 -5.23 12.24 -18.28
CA ASN A 277 -4.13 13.16 -17.95
C ASN A 277 -4.60 14.40 -17.20
N ARG A 278 -5.74 14.95 -17.62
CA ARG A 278 -6.31 16.18 -17.02
C ARG A 278 -7.16 15.90 -15.79
N HIS A 279 -7.49 14.64 -15.51
CA HIS A 279 -8.32 14.30 -14.36
C HIS A 279 -7.55 14.48 -13.04
N PRO A 280 -8.07 15.28 -12.08
CA PRO A 280 -7.33 15.70 -10.89
C PRO A 280 -6.95 14.56 -9.92
N CYS A 281 -7.65 13.42 -9.99
CA CYS A 281 -7.35 12.24 -9.17
C CYS A 281 -6.55 11.16 -9.91
N ILE A 282 -6.26 11.31 -11.20
CA ILE A 282 -5.44 10.41 -12.01
C ILE A 282 -4.11 11.08 -12.33
N GLY A 283 -4.15 12.12 -13.15
CA GLY A 283 -3.02 12.90 -13.61
C GLY A 283 -2.12 12.16 -14.61
N PRO A 284 -1.14 12.90 -15.21
CA PRO A 284 -0.29 12.36 -16.26
C PRO A 284 0.63 11.21 -15.81
N GLU A 285 0.93 11.12 -14.52
CA GLU A 285 1.80 10.08 -13.98
C GLU A 285 1.14 8.69 -13.89
N ARG A 286 -0.22 8.62 -13.96
CA ARG A 286 -0.99 7.39 -13.78
C ARG A 286 -1.96 7.08 -14.91
N SER A 287 -2.14 8.01 -15.84
CA SER A 287 -3.15 7.91 -16.91
C SER A 287 -3.00 6.68 -17.80
N ASP A 288 -1.77 6.24 -18.05
CA ASP A 288 -1.41 5.05 -18.81
C ASP A 288 -1.47 3.76 -17.97
N LEU A 289 -1.45 3.86 -16.64
CA LEU A 289 -1.42 2.73 -15.71
C LEU A 289 -2.79 2.39 -15.13
N VAL A 290 -3.73 3.34 -15.12
CA VAL A 290 -5.00 3.19 -14.38
C VAL A 290 -5.83 2.02 -14.90
N LEU A 291 -5.90 1.79 -16.21
CA LEU A 291 -6.65 0.67 -16.78
C LEU A 291 -6.00 -0.68 -16.47
N ALA A 292 -4.67 -0.75 -16.40
CA ALA A 292 -3.97 -1.95 -15.96
C ALA A 292 -4.37 -2.32 -14.52
N GLY A 293 -4.40 -1.33 -13.63
CA GLY A 293 -4.87 -1.52 -12.26
C GLY A 293 -6.32 -1.97 -12.17
N MET A 294 -7.20 -1.39 -12.99
CA MET A 294 -8.61 -1.77 -13.03
C MET A 294 -8.82 -3.20 -13.57
N ALA A 295 -8.03 -3.65 -14.54
CA ALA A 295 -8.06 -5.03 -15.01
C ALA A 295 -7.68 -6.02 -13.91
N VAL A 296 -6.71 -5.68 -13.05
CA VAL A 296 -6.38 -6.48 -11.86
C VAL A 296 -7.56 -6.50 -10.90
N PHE A 297 -8.13 -5.36 -10.58
CA PHE A 297 -9.26 -5.27 -9.66
C PHE A 297 -10.48 -6.08 -10.17
N GLU A 298 -10.82 -5.95 -11.45
CA GLU A 298 -11.92 -6.72 -12.07
C GLU A 298 -11.64 -8.23 -12.04
N GLY A 299 -10.39 -8.63 -12.27
CA GLY A 299 -9.96 -10.03 -12.14
C GLY A 299 -10.16 -10.58 -10.73
N LEU A 300 -9.81 -9.79 -9.71
CA LEU A 300 -10.03 -10.08 -8.29
C LEU A 300 -11.53 -10.23 -7.99
N ALA A 301 -12.34 -9.23 -8.38
CA ALA A 301 -13.80 -9.25 -8.15
C ALA A 301 -14.49 -10.42 -8.86
N SER A 302 -13.99 -10.78 -10.06
CA SER A 302 -14.49 -11.92 -10.82
C SER A 302 -14.07 -13.28 -10.27
N ALA A 303 -12.90 -13.35 -9.61
CA ALA A 303 -12.44 -14.57 -8.92
C ALA A 303 -13.22 -14.79 -7.63
N TRP A 304 -13.46 -13.72 -6.88
CA TRP A 304 -14.05 -13.76 -5.55
C TRP A 304 -15.21 -12.74 -5.43
N PRO A 305 -16.44 -13.17 -5.71
CA PRO A 305 -17.61 -12.30 -5.74
C PRO A 305 -18.11 -11.94 -4.31
N VAL A 306 -17.26 -11.28 -3.52
CA VAL A 306 -17.58 -10.81 -2.16
C VAL A 306 -18.67 -9.73 -2.17
N GLY A 307 -18.85 -9.04 -3.31
CA GLY A 307 -19.87 -8.03 -3.54
C GLY A 307 -19.45 -6.60 -3.22
N GLN A 308 -18.49 -6.42 -2.33
CA GLN A 308 -17.99 -5.08 -1.95
C GLN A 308 -16.52 -5.13 -1.55
N VAL A 309 -15.87 -3.97 -1.56
CA VAL A 309 -14.48 -3.79 -1.14
C VAL A 309 -14.36 -2.60 -0.18
N THR A 310 -13.64 -2.79 0.92
CA THR A 310 -13.20 -1.68 1.78
C THR A 310 -11.89 -1.12 1.20
N VAL A 311 -11.86 0.18 0.93
CA VAL A 311 -10.69 0.84 0.34
C VAL A 311 -9.75 1.34 1.44
N ALA A 312 -8.48 0.99 1.35
CA ALA A 312 -7.44 1.40 2.28
C ALA A 312 -6.45 2.36 1.61
N ASP A 313 -6.30 3.58 2.12
CA ASP A 313 -5.13 4.42 1.86
C ASP A 313 -4.07 4.24 2.97
N ARG A 314 -3.94 2.99 3.36
CA ARG A 314 -2.98 2.46 4.34
C ARG A 314 -2.32 1.24 3.73
N GLY A 315 -1.15 0.86 4.25
CA GLY A 315 -0.43 -0.32 3.75
C GLY A 315 0.91 -0.48 4.43
N VAL A 316 1.94 -0.89 3.67
CA VAL A 316 3.29 -1.19 4.18
C VAL A 316 3.86 -0.08 5.06
N ARG A 317 3.82 1.19 4.62
CA ARG A 317 4.35 2.33 5.40
C ARG A 317 3.63 2.53 6.74
N ASP A 318 2.31 2.32 6.78
CA ASP A 318 1.52 2.40 8.01
C ASP A 318 1.89 1.25 8.95
N GLY A 319 2.04 0.04 8.41
CA GLY A 319 2.53 -1.13 9.16
C GLY A 319 3.92 -0.93 9.75
N ILE A 320 4.84 -0.31 9.00
CA ILE A 320 6.18 0.04 9.50
C ILE A 320 6.08 0.99 10.69
N VAL A 321 5.31 2.07 10.57
CA VAL A 321 5.14 3.05 11.66
C VAL A 321 4.54 2.40 12.90
N HIS A 322 3.50 1.56 12.75
CA HIS A 322 2.93 0.80 13.87
C HIS A 322 3.95 -0.16 14.50
N GLN A 323 4.76 -0.83 13.70
CA GLN A 323 5.83 -1.71 14.21
C GLN A 323 6.88 -0.94 15.00
N LEU A 324 7.33 0.22 14.51
CA LEU A 324 8.29 1.08 15.22
C LEU A 324 7.72 1.56 16.55
N TYR A 325 6.46 1.98 16.55
CA TYR A 325 5.76 2.42 17.76
C TYR A 325 5.68 1.30 18.80
N GLU A 326 5.21 0.12 18.42
CA GLU A 326 5.13 -1.04 19.31
C GLU A 326 6.50 -1.46 19.86
N THR A 327 7.54 -1.47 19.02
CA THR A 327 8.91 -1.84 19.42
C THR A 327 9.46 -0.87 20.49
N LYS A 328 9.14 0.42 20.38
CA LYS A 328 9.51 1.42 21.40
C LYS A 328 8.92 1.05 22.75
N TYR A 329 7.66 0.62 22.79
CA TYR A 329 6.94 0.36 24.03
C TYR A 329 7.06 -1.08 24.54
N ALA A 330 7.34 -2.05 23.67
CA ALA A 330 7.66 -3.42 24.11
C ALA A 330 8.88 -3.49 25.03
N LYS A 331 9.86 -2.59 24.84
CA LYS A 331 11.04 -2.47 25.70
C LYS A 331 10.75 -1.81 27.05
N VAL A 332 9.62 -1.14 27.20
CA VAL A 332 9.22 -0.40 28.42
C VAL A 332 8.26 -1.22 29.30
N ARG A 333 7.60 -2.25 28.77
CA ARG A 333 6.79 -3.19 29.56
C ARG A 333 7.64 -4.39 29.94
N PRO A 334 8.16 -4.50 31.19
CA PRO A 334 8.71 -5.76 31.65
C PRO A 334 7.60 -6.82 31.58
N SER A 335 7.97 -8.01 31.14
CA SER A 335 7.07 -9.17 31.04
C SER A 335 6.35 -9.40 32.39
N ILE A 336 5.08 -9.07 32.47
CA ILE A 336 4.22 -9.46 33.59
C ILE A 336 3.64 -10.85 33.31
N TYR A 337 4.44 -11.75 32.79
CA TYR A 337 4.12 -13.19 32.73
C TYR A 337 5.39 -14.00 32.89
N SER A 338 5.83 -14.11 34.16
CA SER A 338 6.54 -15.29 34.60
C SER A 338 5.88 -15.74 35.90
N VAL A 339 5.60 -17.05 35.96
CA VAL A 339 5.19 -17.87 37.12
C VAL A 339 3.68 -18.04 37.27
N ALA A 340 3.11 -19.14 36.84
CA ALA A 340 3.06 -20.43 37.56
C ALA A 340 2.56 -21.49 36.59
#